data_bc169642b60e6533b5b6d3cbda5f1f8f
#
_entry.id   bc169642b60e6533b5b6d3cbda5f1f8f
#
_cell.length_a   1.000
_cell.length_b   1.000
_cell.length_c   1.000
_cell.angle_alpha   90.00
_cell.angle_beta   90.00
_cell.angle_gamma   90.00
#
_symmetry.space_group_name_H-M   'P 1'
#
loop_
_entity.id
_entity.type
_entity.pdbx_description
1 polymer ?
#
loop_
_entity_poly.entity_id
_entity_poly.type
_entity_poly.pdbx_seq_one_letter_code
_entity_poly.pdbx_strand_id
1 'polypeptide(L)'
;IDAEYLNFEIPSIKEIKNVIKENPELNGLNVTIPYKEQVIPYLDDLDDDARQIGAVNVIKFTKGLFGKLKLKGYNSDIIGFKQSIDPLLKETHRKALILGTGGASKAVFHGLKQLGVGATLVSRKPKEFCITYDEITPKTMEQYTVIVNTTPLGMFPNIDSCPDIPYDLLTPNHLLYDLLYNPDETLFMKKGKEKGAVVKNGLEMLL
;
A
#
# COMPACT_ATOMS: atom_id res chain seq x y z
N ILE A 1 10.37 23.03 -10.23
CA ILE A 1 11.29 22.07 -10.88
C ILE A 1 10.90 22.03 -12.34
N ASP A 2 11.83 22.32 -13.23
CA ASP A 2 11.65 22.15 -14.67
C ASP A 2 11.89 20.66 -15.00
N ALA A 3 10.81 19.89 -15.06
CA ALA A 3 10.84 18.45 -15.27
C ALA A 3 9.59 17.99 -16.02
N GLU A 4 9.76 17.01 -16.89
CA GLU A 4 8.68 16.36 -17.62
C GLU A 4 8.39 14.99 -17.00
N TYR A 5 7.11 14.61 -16.91
CA TYR A 5 6.68 13.29 -16.46
C TYR A 5 6.11 12.49 -17.64
N LEU A 6 6.77 11.39 -17.97
CA LEU A 6 6.39 10.52 -19.10
C LEU A 6 5.82 9.21 -18.58
N ASN A 7 4.79 8.69 -19.25
CA ASN A 7 4.24 7.37 -18.98
C ASN A 7 4.81 6.33 -19.95
N PHE A 8 5.29 5.21 -19.41
CA PHE A 8 5.78 4.07 -20.16
C PHE A 8 4.90 2.85 -19.87
N GLU A 9 3.98 2.56 -20.78
CA GLU A 9 3.20 1.33 -20.73
C GLU A 9 4.01 0.20 -21.36
N ILE A 10 4.42 -0.80 -20.56
CA ILE A 10 5.27 -1.90 -21.00
C ILE A 10 4.54 -3.24 -20.82
N PRO A 11 4.60 -4.15 -21.80
CA PRO A 11 3.95 -5.46 -21.70
C PRO A 11 4.66 -6.44 -20.77
N SER A 12 5.93 -6.16 -20.45
CA SER A 12 6.77 -6.98 -19.57
C SER A 12 7.81 -6.12 -18.89
N ILE A 13 8.17 -6.46 -17.64
CA ILE A 13 9.24 -5.77 -16.91
C ILE A 13 10.61 -5.86 -17.61
N LYS A 14 10.81 -6.83 -18.49
CA LYS A 14 12.05 -6.97 -19.28
C LYS A 14 12.33 -5.75 -20.15
N GLU A 15 11.28 -5.03 -20.57
CA GLU A 15 11.39 -3.82 -21.38
C GLU A 15 11.96 -2.62 -20.61
N ILE A 16 12.07 -2.67 -19.29
CA ILE A 16 12.64 -1.57 -18.49
C ILE A 16 14.03 -1.16 -18.99
N LYS A 17 14.83 -2.13 -19.45
CA LYS A 17 16.19 -1.86 -19.99
C LYS A 17 16.12 -1.04 -21.28
N ASN A 18 15.14 -1.31 -22.14
CA ASN A 18 14.93 -0.57 -23.40
C ASN A 18 14.43 0.84 -23.08
N VAL A 19 13.45 0.98 -22.15
CA VAL A 19 12.96 2.29 -21.71
C VAL A 19 14.12 3.17 -21.23
N ILE A 20 14.99 2.65 -20.37
CA ILE A 20 16.14 3.40 -19.84
C ILE A 20 17.14 3.74 -20.94
N LYS A 21 17.40 2.83 -21.87
CA LYS A 21 18.35 3.01 -22.97
C LYS A 21 17.89 4.06 -23.98
N GLU A 22 16.58 4.06 -24.30
CA GLU A 22 15.96 4.96 -25.28
C GLU A 22 15.69 6.36 -24.71
N ASN A 23 15.71 6.51 -23.38
CA ASN A 23 15.45 7.76 -22.69
C ASN A 23 16.61 8.12 -21.74
N PRO A 24 17.78 8.53 -22.26
CA PRO A 24 18.98 8.78 -21.45
C PRO A 24 18.87 9.96 -20.50
N GLU A 25 17.86 10.83 -20.68
CA GLU A 25 17.59 11.99 -19.80
C GLU A 25 16.78 11.65 -18.56
N LEU A 26 16.31 10.40 -18.42
CA LEU A 26 15.56 9.98 -17.24
C LEU A 26 16.41 10.13 -15.98
N ASN A 27 15.83 10.73 -14.95
CA ASN A 27 16.42 10.89 -13.61
C ASN A 27 15.91 9.84 -12.61
N GLY A 28 14.82 9.16 -12.95
CA GLY A 28 14.21 8.11 -12.16
C GLY A 28 12.92 7.59 -12.79
N LEU A 29 12.33 6.57 -12.18
CA LEU A 29 11.07 5.97 -12.61
C LEU A 29 10.18 5.71 -11.41
N ASN A 30 8.87 5.94 -11.57
CA ASN A 30 7.86 5.36 -10.70
C ASN A 30 7.45 4.00 -11.26
N VAL A 31 7.26 3.03 -10.39
CA VAL A 31 6.85 1.66 -10.74
C VAL A 31 5.51 1.36 -10.08
N THR A 32 4.54 0.92 -10.87
CA THR A 32 3.21 0.54 -10.39
C THR A 32 2.89 -0.92 -10.69
N ILE A 33 1.67 -1.34 -10.38
CA ILE A 33 1.15 -2.68 -10.68
C ILE A 33 1.29 -2.98 -12.18
N PRO A 34 1.76 -4.19 -12.56
CA PRO A 34 2.07 -5.35 -11.70
C PRO A 34 3.56 -5.47 -11.32
N TYR A 35 4.40 -4.45 -11.54
CA TYR A 35 5.84 -4.58 -11.62
C TYR A 35 6.62 -4.26 -10.34
N LYS A 36 5.98 -3.81 -9.26
CA LYS A 36 6.66 -3.39 -8.01
C LYS A 36 7.61 -4.44 -7.40
N GLU A 37 7.28 -5.74 -7.55
CA GLU A 37 8.14 -6.85 -7.09
C GLU A 37 9.08 -7.32 -8.21
N GLN A 38 8.58 -7.37 -9.44
CA GLN A 38 9.29 -7.91 -10.58
C GLN A 38 10.48 -7.04 -11.02
N VAL A 39 10.50 -5.77 -10.64
CA VAL A 39 11.57 -4.83 -11.01
C VAL A 39 12.86 -5.04 -10.20
N ILE A 40 12.76 -5.63 -9.01
CA ILE A 40 13.89 -5.78 -8.08
C ILE A 40 15.14 -6.40 -8.73
N PRO A 41 15.05 -7.49 -9.53
CA PRO A 41 16.22 -8.09 -10.18
C PRO A 41 16.93 -7.19 -11.20
N TYR A 42 16.34 -6.07 -11.57
CA TYR A 42 16.87 -5.11 -12.54
C TYR A 42 17.58 -3.93 -11.87
N LEU A 43 17.61 -3.88 -10.53
CA LEU A 43 18.20 -2.80 -9.75
C LEU A 43 19.56 -3.18 -9.20
N ASP A 44 20.44 -2.18 -9.03
CA ASP A 44 21.78 -2.37 -8.44
C ASP A 44 21.72 -2.40 -6.91
N ASP A 45 20.75 -1.70 -6.29
CA ASP A 45 20.61 -1.63 -4.83
C ASP A 45 19.14 -1.31 -4.45
N LEU A 46 18.81 -1.58 -3.19
CA LEU A 46 17.55 -1.24 -2.57
C LEU A 46 17.81 -0.45 -1.29
N ASP A 47 16.90 0.45 -0.93
CA ASP A 47 16.89 0.99 0.42
C ASP A 47 16.36 -0.05 1.42
N ASP A 48 16.50 0.23 2.70
CA ASP A 48 16.17 -0.75 3.74
C ASP A 48 14.69 -1.09 3.77
N ASP A 49 13.80 -0.09 3.60
CA ASP A 49 12.36 -0.30 3.57
C ASP A 49 11.95 -1.12 2.33
N ALA A 50 12.43 -0.76 1.13
CA ALA A 50 12.15 -1.52 -0.08
C ALA A 50 12.65 -2.97 0.00
N ARG A 51 13.79 -3.19 0.66
CA ARG A 51 14.36 -4.53 0.89
C ARG A 51 13.50 -5.36 1.84
N GLN A 52 13.05 -4.78 2.94
CA GLN A 52 12.18 -5.46 3.92
C GLN A 52 10.79 -5.75 3.35
N ILE A 53 10.22 -4.80 2.60
CA ILE A 53 8.91 -4.92 1.95
C ILE A 53 8.95 -5.92 0.80
N GLY A 54 10.10 -6.02 0.10
CA GLY A 54 10.22 -6.82 -1.12
C GLY A 54 9.43 -6.23 -2.30
N ALA A 55 9.27 -4.90 -2.34
CA ALA A 55 8.60 -4.18 -3.42
C ALA A 55 9.17 -2.77 -3.58
N VAL A 56 9.26 -2.30 -4.82
CA VAL A 56 9.79 -1.00 -5.22
C VAL A 56 8.71 -0.23 -5.98
N ASN A 57 8.46 1.01 -5.61
CA ASN A 57 7.60 1.92 -6.37
C ASN A 57 8.33 3.15 -6.91
N VAL A 58 9.58 3.39 -6.50
CA VAL A 58 10.44 4.48 -6.99
C VAL A 58 11.84 3.94 -7.29
N ILE A 59 12.36 4.26 -8.46
CA ILE A 59 13.75 3.99 -8.83
C ILE A 59 14.46 5.31 -9.03
N LYS A 60 15.50 5.56 -8.24
CA LYS A 60 16.38 6.72 -8.41
C LYS A 60 17.59 6.34 -9.27
N PHE A 61 17.88 7.19 -10.27
CA PHE A 61 19.05 7.04 -11.11
C PHE A 61 20.18 7.90 -10.55
N THR A 62 21.36 7.32 -10.44
CA THR A 62 22.57 8.04 -10.01
C THR A 62 23.73 7.66 -10.93
N LYS A 63 24.63 8.62 -11.18
CA LYS A 63 25.86 8.34 -11.91
C LYS A 63 26.93 7.89 -10.90
N GLY A 64 27.35 6.64 -11.02
CA GLY A 64 28.46 6.10 -10.24
C GLY A 64 29.82 6.53 -10.77
N LEU A 65 30.88 5.96 -10.20
CA LEU A 65 32.25 6.14 -10.69
C LEU A 65 32.34 5.81 -12.20
N PHE A 66 33.04 6.64 -12.94
CA PHE A 66 33.21 6.53 -14.40
C PHE A 66 31.92 6.71 -15.22
N GLY A 67 30.90 7.40 -14.67
CA GLY A 67 29.65 7.69 -15.37
C GLY A 67 28.69 6.50 -15.55
N LYS A 68 28.97 5.35 -14.93
CA LYS A 68 28.10 4.19 -14.97
C LYS A 68 26.78 4.51 -14.24
N LEU A 69 25.67 4.30 -14.92
CA LEU A 69 24.34 4.45 -14.34
C LEU A 69 24.14 3.41 -13.21
N LYS A 70 23.63 3.85 -12.06
CA LYS A 70 23.22 3.01 -10.95
C LYS A 70 21.75 3.25 -10.65
N LEU A 71 21.02 2.16 -10.47
CA LEU A 71 19.58 2.13 -10.20
C LEU A 71 19.36 1.69 -8.75
N LYS A 72 18.84 2.60 -7.92
CA LYS A 72 18.48 2.26 -6.53
C LYS A 72 16.96 2.33 -6.35
N GLY A 73 16.40 1.25 -5.82
CA GLY A 73 14.97 1.11 -5.57
C GLY A 73 14.57 1.59 -4.17
N TYR A 74 13.40 2.23 -4.09
CA TYR A 74 12.79 2.73 -2.87
C TYR A 74 11.31 2.34 -2.83
N ASN A 75 10.73 2.38 -1.62
CA ASN A 75 9.28 2.24 -1.45
C ASN A 75 8.74 3.46 -0.69
N SER A 76 8.17 4.42 -1.41
CA SER A 76 7.57 5.62 -0.80
C SER A 76 6.16 5.37 -0.25
N ASP A 77 5.48 4.27 -0.64
CA ASP A 77 4.14 3.94 -0.14
C ASP A 77 4.14 3.79 1.39
N ILE A 78 5.22 3.20 1.97
CA ILE A 78 5.34 3.05 3.43
C ILE A 78 5.44 4.41 4.14
N ILE A 79 6.14 5.37 3.55
CA ILE A 79 6.33 6.71 4.13
C ILE A 79 4.99 7.44 4.13
N GLY A 80 4.32 7.51 2.98
CA GLY A 80 3.02 8.16 2.84
C GLY A 80 1.96 7.52 3.75
N PHE A 81 1.91 6.19 3.80
CA PHE A 81 0.99 5.48 4.69
C PHE A 81 1.24 5.82 6.17
N LYS A 82 2.49 5.74 6.63
CA LYS A 82 2.83 6.05 8.03
C LYS A 82 2.46 7.48 8.39
N GLN A 83 2.85 8.45 7.58
CA GLN A 83 2.58 9.86 7.83
C GLN A 83 1.09 10.17 7.90
N SER A 84 0.28 9.50 7.08
CA SER A 84 -1.16 9.74 7.02
C SER A 84 -1.95 9.01 8.11
N ILE A 85 -1.51 7.84 8.60
CA ILE A 85 -2.23 7.07 9.62
C ILE A 85 -1.79 7.42 11.05
N ASP A 86 -0.50 7.74 11.28
CA ASP A 86 0.08 7.98 12.60
C ASP A 86 -0.71 9.00 13.45
N PRO A 87 -1.14 10.18 12.92
CA PRO A 87 -1.93 11.14 13.68
C PRO A 87 -3.32 10.63 14.13
N LEU A 88 -3.81 9.55 13.54
CA LEU A 88 -5.13 8.95 13.83
C LEU A 88 -5.03 7.80 14.82
N LEU A 89 -3.82 7.30 15.06
CA LEU A 89 -3.61 6.19 15.98
C LEU A 89 -3.78 6.64 17.44
N LYS A 90 -4.43 5.78 18.22
CA LYS A 90 -4.62 5.93 19.66
C LYS A 90 -3.89 4.81 20.40
N GLU A 91 -3.66 4.95 21.69
CA GLU A 91 -3.07 3.90 22.52
C GLU A 91 -3.83 2.56 22.47
N THR A 92 -5.13 2.61 22.19
CA THR A 92 -6.00 1.44 22.02
C THR A 92 -5.82 0.72 20.69
N HIS A 93 -5.21 1.36 19.68
CA HIS A 93 -4.99 0.79 18.37
C HIS A 93 -3.76 -0.12 18.36
N ARG A 94 -3.84 -1.27 19.03
CA ARG A 94 -2.73 -2.22 19.20
C ARG A 94 -2.61 -3.24 18.08
N LYS A 95 -3.72 -3.55 17.40
CA LYS A 95 -3.78 -4.56 16.33
C LYS A 95 -4.57 -4.07 15.13
N ALA A 96 -4.11 -4.45 13.94
CA ALA A 96 -4.72 -4.10 12.67
C ALA A 96 -5.02 -5.31 11.80
N LEU A 97 -6.18 -5.31 11.13
CA LEU A 97 -6.48 -6.17 9.99
C LEU A 97 -6.10 -5.45 8.71
N ILE A 98 -5.35 -6.12 7.84
CA ILE A 98 -5.02 -5.64 6.49
C ILE A 98 -5.80 -6.49 5.50
N LEU A 99 -6.80 -5.90 4.87
CA LEU A 99 -7.64 -6.58 3.91
C LEU A 99 -6.94 -6.64 2.55
N GLY A 100 -6.53 -7.83 2.14
CA GLY A 100 -5.78 -8.08 0.91
C GLY A 100 -4.32 -8.52 1.16
N THR A 101 -3.71 -9.13 0.14
CA THR A 101 -2.35 -9.72 0.19
C THR A 101 -1.51 -9.32 -1.02
N GLY A 102 -1.79 -8.18 -1.65
CA GLY A 102 -1.05 -7.62 -2.78
C GLY A 102 0.18 -6.81 -2.37
N GLY A 103 0.85 -6.18 -3.34
CA GLY A 103 2.07 -5.39 -3.08
C GLY A 103 1.87 -4.25 -2.07
N ALA A 104 0.74 -3.54 -2.13
CA ALA A 104 0.43 -2.47 -1.19
C ALA A 104 0.27 -2.96 0.25
N SER A 105 -0.29 -4.17 0.46
CA SER A 105 -0.45 -4.74 1.80
C SER A 105 0.87 -4.99 2.52
N LYS A 106 1.95 -5.23 1.77
CA LYS A 106 3.30 -5.40 2.35
C LYS A 106 3.82 -4.08 2.93
N ALA A 107 3.67 -2.97 2.21
CA ALA A 107 4.07 -1.64 2.70
C ALA A 107 3.26 -1.26 3.95
N VAL A 108 1.94 -1.50 3.94
CA VAL A 108 1.05 -1.27 5.09
C VAL A 108 1.46 -2.12 6.29
N PHE A 109 1.75 -3.41 6.09
CA PHE A 109 2.18 -4.32 7.14
C PHE A 109 3.46 -3.83 7.83
N HIS A 110 4.47 -3.47 7.04
CA HIS A 110 5.72 -2.94 7.57
C HIS A 110 5.55 -1.57 8.22
N GLY A 111 4.72 -0.68 7.63
CA GLY A 111 4.40 0.62 8.22
C GLY A 111 3.74 0.52 9.58
N LEU A 112 2.72 -0.32 9.72
CA LEU A 112 2.06 -0.58 11.01
C LEU A 112 3.02 -1.17 12.04
N LYS A 113 3.86 -2.12 11.64
CA LYS A 113 4.89 -2.71 12.51
C LYS A 113 5.87 -1.65 13.03
N GLN A 114 6.32 -0.72 12.17
CA GLN A 114 7.20 0.39 12.57
C GLN A 114 6.51 1.37 13.53
N LEU A 115 5.17 1.51 13.44
CA LEU A 115 4.34 2.30 14.37
C LEU A 115 3.95 1.54 15.64
N GLY A 116 4.45 0.31 15.85
CA GLY A 116 4.16 -0.50 17.03
C GLY A 116 2.78 -1.17 17.02
N VAL A 117 2.09 -1.19 15.87
CA VAL A 117 0.78 -1.83 15.69
C VAL A 117 0.98 -3.24 15.10
N GLY A 118 0.56 -4.28 15.83
CA GLY A 118 0.58 -5.65 15.34
C GLY A 118 -0.43 -5.83 14.19
N ALA A 119 -0.03 -6.45 13.07
CA ALA A 119 -0.89 -6.56 11.90
C ALA A 119 -1.10 -8.02 11.47
N THR A 120 -2.31 -8.32 10.99
CA THR A 120 -2.68 -9.61 10.40
C THR A 120 -3.29 -9.39 9.02
N LEU A 121 -2.80 -10.14 8.04
CA LEU A 121 -3.33 -10.09 6.67
C LEU A 121 -4.62 -10.91 6.56
N VAL A 122 -5.58 -10.39 5.81
CA VAL A 122 -6.84 -11.09 5.49
C VAL A 122 -6.84 -11.46 4.01
N SER A 123 -7.03 -12.74 3.74
CA SER A 123 -7.06 -13.31 2.38
C SER A 123 -8.43 -13.91 2.05
N ARG A 124 -8.82 -13.89 0.77
CA ARG A 124 -10.04 -14.55 0.28
C ARG A 124 -9.93 -16.09 0.29
N LYS A 125 -8.72 -16.61 0.33
CA LYS A 125 -8.44 -18.05 0.37
C LYS A 125 -7.42 -18.31 1.45
N PRO A 126 -7.42 -19.51 2.06
CA PRO A 126 -6.38 -19.90 3.01
C PRO A 126 -4.99 -19.67 2.43
N LYS A 127 -4.15 -18.97 3.19
CA LYS A 127 -2.78 -18.64 2.84
C LYS A 127 -1.94 -18.59 4.11
N GLU A 128 -0.69 -18.99 4.01
CA GLU A 128 0.25 -18.94 5.13
C GLU A 128 0.35 -17.52 5.71
N PHE A 129 0.36 -17.41 7.03
CA PHE A 129 0.37 -16.16 7.79
C PHE A 129 -0.80 -15.18 7.52
N CYS A 130 -1.92 -15.69 7.01
CA CYS A 130 -3.13 -14.92 6.79
C CYS A 130 -4.32 -15.60 7.48
N ILE A 131 -5.32 -14.81 7.84
CA ILE A 131 -6.66 -15.33 8.14
C ILE A 131 -7.57 -15.12 6.93
N THR A 132 -8.68 -15.85 6.87
CA THR A 132 -9.73 -15.65 5.88
C THR A 132 -10.80 -14.69 6.41
N TYR A 133 -11.66 -14.18 5.52
CA TYR A 133 -12.78 -13.32 5.93
C TYR A 133 -13.74 -14.02 6.89
N ASP A 134 -13.96 -15.34 6.73
CA ASP A 134 -14.82 -16.14 7.61
C ASP A 134 -14.25 -16.29 9.03
N GLU A 135 -12.96 -16.03 9.22
CA GLU A 135 -12.29 -16.06 10.52
C GLU A 135 -12.35 -14.69 11.25
N ILE A 136 -12.98 -13.67 10.64
CA ILE A 136 -13.21 -12.38 11.29
C ILE A 136 -14.44 -12.51 12.21
N THR A 137 -14.21 -12.99 13.40
CA THR A 137 -15.23 -13.19 14.45
C THR A 137 -15.46 -11.92 15.27
N PRO A 138 -16.52 -11.85 16.12
CA PRO A 138 -16.70 -10.76 17.09
C PRO A 138 -15.45 -10.53 17.95
N LYS A 139 -14.80 -11.60 18.42
CA LYS A 139 -13.56 -11.50 19.19
C LYS A 139 -12.41 -10.91 18.37
N THR A 140 -12.34 -11.21 17.10
CA THR A 140 -11.36 -10.60 16.17
C THR A 140 -11.61 -9.09 16.09
N MET A 141 -12.87 -8.67 15.88
CA MET A 141 -13.23 -7.25 15.78
C MET A 141 -12.96 -6.46 17.06
N GLU A 142 -13.16 -7.05 18.24
CA GLU A 142 -12.81 -6.43 19.52
C GLU A 142 -11.31 -6.18 19.68
N GLN A 143 -10.46 -7.07 19.15
CA GLN A 143 -9.01 -6.98 19.27
C GLN A 143 -8.34 -6.13 18.19
N TYR A 144 -8.90 -6.11 16.98
CA TYR A 144 -8.33 -5.47 15.81
C TYR A 144 -9.11 -4.19 15.49
N THR A 145 -8.77 -3.13 16.19
CA THR A 145 -9.48 -1.85 16.10
C THR A 145 -9.00 -0.96 14.94
N VAL A 146 -7.96 -1.36 14.23
CA VAL A 146 -7.54 -0.73 12.97
C VAL A 146 -7.83 -1.68 11.81
N ILE A 147 -8.50 -1.21 10.76
CA ILE A 147 -8.82 -2.00 9.58
C ILE A 147 -8.38 -1.23 8.33
N VAL A 148 -7.45 -1.81 7.58
CA VAL A 148 -6.88 -1.16 6.39
C VAL A 148 -7.31 -1.91 5.14
N ASN A 149 -8.06 -1.25 4.25
CA ASN A 149 -8.38 -1.78 2.94
C ASN A 149 -7.21 -1.56 1.97
N THR A 150 -6.59 -2.64 1.51
CA THR A 150 -5.56 -2.66 0.47
C THR A 150 -6.04 -3.36 -0.81
N THR A 151 -7.34 -3.66 -0.89
CA THR A 151 -7.97 -4.27 -2.06
C THR A 151 -8.46 -3.21 -3.04
N PRO A 152 -8.73 -3.55 -4.30
CA PRO A 152 -9.34 -2.62 -5.26
C PRO A 152 -10.88 -2.51 -5.09
N LEU A 153 -11.49 -3.14 -4.07
CA LEU A 153 -12.94 -3.10 -3.86
C LEU A 153 -13.39 -1.70 -3.43
N GLY A 154 -14.27 -1.11 -4.21
CA GLY A 154 -14.76 0.26 -4.02
C GLY A 154 -14.07 1.30 -4.89
N MET A 155 -13.06 0.89 -5.69
CA MET A 155 -12.39 1.78 -6.65
C MET A 155 -13.27 2.02 -7.88
N PHE A 156 -13.26 3.25 -8.39
CA PHE A 156 -13.90 3.58 -9.66
C PHE A 156 -13.40 2.63 -10.79
N PRO A 157 -14.27 2.12 -11.69
CA PRO A 157 -15.71 2.40 -11.80
C PRO A 157 -16.62 1.54 -10.88
N ASN A 158 -16.11 0.53 -10.18
CA ASN A 158 -16.90 -0.42 -9.38
C ASN A 158 -17.07 0.06 -7.92
N ILE A 159 -17.63 1.24 -7.76
CA ILE A 159 -17.73 1.94 -6.47
C ILE A 159 -18.70 1.30 -5.47
N ASP A 160 -19.60 0.43 -5.93
CA ASP A 160 -20.63 -0.23 -5.11
C ASP A 160 -20.14 -1.50 -4.41
N SER A 161 -18.85 -1.79 -4.50
CA SER A 161 -18.21 -2.93 -3.84
C SER A 161 -17.40 -2.50 -2.61
N CYS A 162 -17.30 -3.39 -1.63
CA CYS A 162 -16.44 -3.19 -0.45
C CYS A 162 -15.98 -4.55 0.09
N PRO A 163 -14.90 -4.61 0.89
CA PRO A 163 -14.51 -5.82 1.59
C PRO A 163 -15.63 -6.37 2.47
N ASP A 164 -15.81 -7.69 2.49
CA ASP A 164 -16.87 -8.38 3.24
C ASP A 164 -16.44 -8.64 4.69
N ILE A 165 -16.52 -7.59 5.53
CA ILE A 165 -16.26 -7.65 6.97
C ILE A 165 -17.56 -7.46 7.76
N PRO A 166 -17.64 -7.89 9.03
CA PRO A 166 -18.83 -7.73 9.86
C PRO A 166 -18.98 -6.26 10.32
N TYR A 167 -19.45 -5.38 9.44
CA TYR A 167 -19.60 -3.94 9.71
C TYR A 167 -20.47 -3.63 10.94
N ASP A 168 -21.42 -4.51 11.29
CA ASP A 168 -22.27 -4.32 12.46
C ASP A 168 -21.52 -4.42 13.78
N LEU A 169 -20.32 -4.95 13.78
CA LEU A 169 -19.43 -5.05 14.93
C LEU A 169 -18.48 -3.84 15.07
N LEU A 170 -18.53 -2.89 14.15
CA LEU A 170 -17.73 -1.67 14.24
C LEU A 170 -18.26 -0.77 15.37
N THR A 171 -17.35 -0.03 15.98
CA THR A 171 -17.61 0.90 17.08
C THR A 171 -16.83 2.20 16.86
N PRO A 172 -17.11 3.28 17.64
CA PRO A 172 -16.31 4.51 17.59
C PRO A 172 -14.82 4.34 17.95
N ASN A 173 -14.42 3.18 18.46
CA ASN A 173 -13.01 2.85 18.72
C ASN A 173 -12.28 2.30 17.49
N HIS A 174 -13.00 2.02 16.39
CA HIS A 174 -12.38 1.53 15.18
C HIS A 174 -11.87 2.68 14.31
N LEU A 175 -10.73 2.43 13.65
CA LEU A 175 -10.17 3.25 12.58
C LEU A 175 -10.18 2.43 11.28
N LEU A 176 -10.93 2.90 10.29
CA LEU A 176 -10.95 2.33 8.94
C LEU A 176 -10.10 3.20 8.03
N TYR A 177 -9.04 2.64 7.49
CA TYR A 177 -8.17 3.29 6.51
C TYR A 177 -8.35 2.63 5.15
N ASP A 178 -8.72 3.39 4.14
CA ASP A 178 -8.82 2.90 2.76
C ASP A 178 -7.64 3.44 1.94
N LEU A 179 -6.86 2.57 1.29
CA LEU A 179 -5.79 3.03 0.39
C LEU A 179 -6.33 3.69 -0.88
N LEU A 180 -7.61 3.48 -1.17
CA LEU A 180 -8.27 4.13 -2.29
C LEU A 180 -8.52 5.60 -1.99
N TYR A 181 -8.49 6.42 -3.06
CA TYR A 181 -8.78 7.86 -3.01
C TYR A 181 -9.76 8.32 -4.12
N ASN A 182 -10.15 7.40 -5.00
CA ASN A 182 -11.17 7.63 -6.02
C ASN A 182 -12.17 6.45 -6.02
N PRO A 183 -13.42 6.66 -5.55
CA PRO A 183 -14.00 7.91 -5.05
C PRO A 183 -13.36 8.41 -3.75
N ASP A 184 -13.57 9.68 -3.42
CA ASP A 184 -13.07 10.29 -2.16
C ASP A 184 -13.60 9.59 -0.92
N GLU A 185 -14.86 9.11 -0.97
CA GLU A 185 -15.46 8.29 0.06
C GLU A 185 -16.00 6.98 -0.53
N THR A 186 -15.31 5.88 -0.21
CA THR A 186 -15.68 4.53 -0.65
C THR A 186 -16.85 3.96 0.18
N LEU A 187 -17.50 2.90 -0.33
CA LEU A 187 -18.56 2.20 0.41
C LEU A 187 -18.04 1.62 1.74
N PHE A 188 -16.79 1.16 1.79
CA PHE A 188 -16.12 0.73 3.01
C PHE A 188 -16.10 1.84 4.08
N MET A 189 -15.73 3.06 3.68
CA MET A 189 -15.69 4.21 4.58
C MET A 189 -17.11 4.63 5.02
N LYS A 190 -18.09 4.66 4.12
CA LYS A 190 -19.48 5.00 4.44
C LYS A 190 -20.03 4.09 5.52
N LYS A 191 -19.90 2.77 5.34
CA LYS A 191 -20.33 1.78 6.34
C LYS A 191 -19.60 1.95 7.68
N GLY A 192 -18.33 2.33 7.67
CA GLY A 192 -17.58 2.65 8.90
C GLY A 192 -18.15 3.86 9.62
N LYS A 193 -18.41 4.96 8.90
CA LYS A 193 -19.01 6.18 9.45
C LYS A 193 -20.39 5.95 10.07
N GLU A 194 -21.23 5.13 9.44
CA GLU A 194 -22.57 4.76 9.96
C GLU A 194 -22.51 4.11 11.35
N LYS A 195 -21.38 3.46 11.67
CA LYS A 195 -21.11 2.84 12.98
C LYS A 195 -20.30 3.74 13.92
N GLY A 196 -20.04 4.98 13.51
CA GLY A 196 -19.27 5.96 14.29
C GLY A 196 -17.76 5.76 14.27
N ALA A 197 -17.24 4.86 13.44
CA ALA A 197 -15.80 4.66 13.29
C ALA A 197 -15.11 5.88 12.64
N VAL A 198 -13.85 6.11 12.99
CA VAL A 198 -13.00 7.07 12.29
C VAL A 198 -12.63 6.48 10.93
N VAL A 199 -12.72 7.28 9.87
CA VAL A 199 -12.37 6.81 8.52
C VAL A 199 -11.38 7.75 7.84
N LYS A 200 -10.50 7.20 7.01
CA LYS A 200 -9.49 7.94 6.24
C LYS A 200 -9.30 7.30 4.88
N ASN A 201 -9.19 8.10 3.83
CA ASN A 201 -8.80 7.66 2.49
C ASN A 201 -7.30 7.78 2.24
N GLY A 202 -6.84 7.21 1.13
CA GLY A 202 -5.42 7.15 0.75
C GLY A 202 -4.86 8.40 0.07
N LEU A 203 -5.63 9.48 -0.09
CA LEU A 203 -5.19 10.65 -0.86
C LEU A 203 -3.91 11.28 -0.29
N GLU A 204 -3.80 11.36 1.02
CA GLU A 204 -2.64 11.96 1.70
C GLU A 204 -1.34 11.16 1.50
N MET A 205 -1.44 9.87 1.10
CA MET A 205 -0.24 9.09 0.74
C MET A 205 0.43 9.58 -0.56
N LEU A 206 -0.26 10.40 -1.35
CA LEU A 206 0.24 10.95 -2.62
C LEU A 206 0.88 12.33 -2.47
N LEU A 207 0.72 12.97 -1.32
CA LEU A 207 1.22 14.32 -1.01
C LEU A 207 2.57 14.26 -0.31
#